data_dab05913aebc1bd9fdbe47405e55c323
#
_entry.id   dab05913aebc1bd9fdbe47405e55c323
#
_cell.length_a   1.000
_cell.length_b   1.000
_cell.length_c   1.000
_cell.angle_alpha   90.00
_cell.angle_beta   90.00
_cell.angle_gamma   90.00
#
_symmetry.space_group_name_H-M   'P 1'
#
loop_
_entity.id
_entity.type
_entity.pdbx_description
1 polymer ?
#
loop_
_entity_poly.entity_id
_entity_poly.type
_entity_poly.pdbx_seq_one_letter_code
_entity_poly.pdbx_strand_id
1 'polypeptide(L)'
;MSEDYITAADRQLQRAYEGPMGLAEYVEAAFESPSIAAHASRYLLAAIESMDTRTVIEEGEERERYRFFDDPHNDGEHAVLGNTAVLNAFVDDLRTIAANRGKGEKIIWFDGPTATGKSELKRCLVNGLREYSKTPEGRRYTLEWNITGADSSRGLSYGEDASDDDQWYESPVQVHPLAIFPKNVREDLLARLNDRDSEGPPIVVDSELDPFSREAYDYLESRYREAGTRKLFSSITDESHLRVTNYIVDVGRGIGILHSEDDGSPKERLVGSWMPGMLRELDSRGRKNPQAFSYDGVLSQGNGLITIVEDASQHADLLRKLLNVPDEGRVKLDKGIGMDIDTQLVMISNPDLDAELDQYADRNGRDPLKALKRRLDRHEFRYLTNRRLEAELIRRELTAEKSVWADLDDEEIETRVRAPLSITIRDGRGETRER
;
A
#
# COMPACT_ATOMS: atom_id res chain seq x y z
N MET A 1 35.66 -11.83 -8.25
CA MET A 1 34.26 -11.81 -8.79
C MET A 1 33.22 -11.75 -7.67
N SER A 2 33.28 -12.57 -6.61
CA SER A 2 32.29 -12.53 -5.51
C SER A 2 32.31 -11.21 -4.68
N GLU A 3 33.49 -10.61 -4.47
CA GLU A 3 33.60 -9.31 -3.80
C GLU A 3 32.89 -8.17 -4.53
N ASP A 4 32.82 -8.23 -5.84
CA ASP A 4 32.20 -7.19 -6.66
C ASP A 4 30.67 -7.16 -6.48
N TYR A 5 30.03 -8.33 -6.40
CA TYR A 5 28.58 -8.44 -6.17
C TYR A 5 28.17 -8.08 -4.76
N ILE A 6 28.96 -8.46 -3.75
CA ILE A 6 28.71 -8.08 -2.34
C ILE A 6 28.82 -6.57 -2.19
N THR A 7 29.90 -5.96 -2.71
CA THR A 7 30.10 -4.51 -2.68
C THR A 7 28.97 -3.76 -3.42
N ALA A 8 28.47 -4.29 -4.53
CA ALA A 8 27.34 -3.72 -5.25
C ALA A 8 26.05 -3.80 -4.42
N ALA A 9 25.80 -4.94 -3.78
CA ALA A 9 24.64 -5.11 -2.89
C ALA A 9 24.72 -4.19 -1.67
N ASP A 10 25.90 -4.07 -1.03
CA ASP A 10 26.10 -3.13 0.09
C ASP A 10 25.82 -1.68 -0.30
N ARG A 11 26.27 -1.24 -1.47
CA ARG A 11 26.00 0.11 -1.96
C ARG A 11 24.50 0.32 -2.22
N GLN A 12 23.81 -0.69 -2.73
CA GLN A 12 22.36 -0.60 -2.97
C GLN A 12 21.60 -0.52 -1.66
N LEU A 13 21.95 -1.33 -0.66
CA LEU A 13 21.34 -1.30 0.66
C LEU A 13 21.62 0.02 1.38
N GLN A 14 22.86 0.52 1.34
CA GLN A 14 23.23 1.81 1.94
C GLN A 14 22.48 3.01 1.36
N ARG A 15 22.03 2.93 0.10
CA ARG A 15 21.20 3.99 -0.51
C ARG A 15 19.74 3.92 -0.04
N ALA A 16 19.26 2.71 0.22
CA ALA A 16 17.87 2.46 0.56
C ALA A 16 17.59 2.64 2.05
N TYR A 17 18.56 2.31 2.92
CA TYR A 17 18.42 2.36 4.37
C TYR A 17 19.26 3.48 4.98
N GLU A 18 18.66 4.13 5.98
CA GLU A 18 19.37 5.03 6.90
C GLU A 18 19.54 4.36 8.27
N GLY A 19 20.50 4.84 9.05
CA GLY A 19 20.59 4.47 10.45
C GLY A 19 19.34 4.89 11.22
N PRO A 20 18.96 4.18 12.29
CA PRO A 20 17.89 4.60 13.17
C PRO A 20 18.19 5.98 13.76
N MET A 21 17.17 6.80 13.93
CA MET A 21 17.28 8.16 14.48
C MET A 21 16.38 8.35 15.69
N GLY A 22 16.66 9.35 16.51
CA GLY A 22 15.79 9.78 17.59
C GLY A 22 14.50 10.42 17.09
N LEU A 23 13.46 10.45 17.93
CA LEU A 23 12.18 11.09 17.55
C LEU A 23 12.34 12.59 17.24
N ALA A 24 13.21 13.30 17.96
CA ALA A 24 13.49 14.72 17.72
C ALA A 24 14.16 14.95 16.34
N GLU A 25 15.12 14.10 15.99
CA GLU A 25 15.81 14.13 14.70
C GLU A 25 14.83 13.85 13.55
N TYR A 26 13.92 12.87 13.72
CA TYR A 26 12.85 12.63 12.73
C TYR A 26 11.95 13.85 12.53
N VAL A 27 11.59 14.55 13.60
CA VAL A 27 10.77 15.77 13.49
C VAL A 27 11.52 16.86 12.72
N GLU A 28 12.82 17.04 12.97
CA GLU A 28 13.66 17.98 12.22
C GLU A 28 13.75 17.59 10.75
N ALA A 29 13.98 16.32 10.45
CA ALA A 29 13.98 15.79 9.08
C ALA A 29 12.64 15.99 8.37
N ALA A 30 11.51 15.83 9.08
CA ALA A 30 10.18 16.09 8.54
C ALA A 30 9.95 17.58 8.23
N PHE A 31 10.55 18.49 9.00
CA PHE A 31 10.54 19.93 8.67
C PHE A 31 11.43 20.28 7.48
N GLU A 32 12.49 19.54 7.23
CA GLU A 32 13.35 19.70 6.06
C GLU A 32 12.73 19.11 4.81
N SER A 33 12.14 17.92 4.92
CA SER A 33 11.48 17.17 3.84
C SER A 33 10.10 16.69 4.27
N PRO A 34 9.04 17.51 4.16
CA PRO A 34 7.70 17.17 4.60
C PRO A 34 7.10 15.91 3.95
N SER A 35 7.62 15.50 2.79
CA SER A 35 7.20 14.29 2.08
C SER A 35 7.34 13.02 2.91
N ILE A 36 8.33 12.94 3.83
CA ILE A 36 8.55 11.75 4.67
C ILE A 36 7.44 11.54 5.71
N ALA A 37 6.65 12.58 5.99
CA ALA A 37 5.49 12.51 6.89
C ALA A 37 4.16 12.39 6.13
N ALA A 38 4.18 12.04 4.84
CA ALA A 38 2.99 11.92 4.01
C ALA A 38 2.08 10.77 4.49
N HIS A 39 0.76 11.01 4.55
CA HIS A 39 -0.24 9.95 4.72
C HIS A 39 -0.40 9.13 3.42
N ALA A 40 -1.07 8.00 3.51
CA ALA A 40 -1.15 6.99 2.45
C ALA A 40 -1.46 7.55 1.05
N SER A 41 -2.56 8.28 0.89
CA SER A 41 -3.00 8.80 -0.42
C SER A 41 -2.05 9.87 -0.97
N ARG A 42 -1.48 10.73 -0.09
CA ARG A 42 -0.49 11.73 -0.48
C ARG A 42 0.80 11.06 -0.95
N TYR A 43 1.25 10.03 -0.25
CA TYR A 43 2.45 9.28 -0.62
C TYR A 43 2.29 8.59 -1.99
N LEU A 44 1.15 7.92 -2.20
CA LEU A 44 0.83 7.28 -3.48
C LEU A 44 0.84 8.29 -4.63
N LEU A 45 0.22 9.45 -4.42
CA LEU A 45 0.23 10.54 -5.40
C LEU A 45 1.65 11.03 -5.70
N ALA A 46 2.44 11.30 -4.67
CA ALA A 46 3.82 11.76 -4.82
C ALA A 46 4.69 10.74 -5.58
N ALA A 47 4.52 9.44 -5.31
CA ALA A 47 5.22 8.40 -6.04
C ALA A 47 4.87 8.39 -7.53
N ILE A 48 3.60 8.56 -7.88
CA ILE A 48 3.18 8.62 -9.29
C ILE A 48 3.73 9.87 -9.98
N GLU A 49 3.65 11.02 -9.32
CA GLU A 49 4.10 12.31 -9.89
C GLU A 49 5.62 12.46 -9.96
N SER A 50 6.38 11.72 -9.15
CA SER A 50 7.85 11.78 -9.10
C SER A 50 8.54 11.42 -10.42
N MET A 51 7.85 10.72 -11.31
CA MET A 51 8.41 10.23 -12.59
C MET A 51 8.04 11.09 -13.80
N ASP A 52 7.49 12.27 -13.57
CA ASP A 52 7.03 13.17 -14.63
C ASP A 52 6.00 12.54 -15.58
N THR A 53 5.68 13.28 -16.65
CA THR A 53 4.77 12.84 -17.70
C THR A 53 5.49 12.75 -19.06
N ARG A 54 4.84 12.14 -20.01
CA ARG A 54 5.20 12.16 -21.44
C ARG A 54 3.95 12.26 -22.30
N THR A 55 4.07 12.87 -23.46
CA THR A 55 2.97 12.92 -24.42
C THR A 55 2.85 11.59 -25.15
N VAL A 56 1.64 11.07 -25.24
CA VAL A 56 1.26 9.86 -26.01
C VAL A 56 0.13 10.21 -26.97
N ILE A 57 0.05 9.47 -28.07
CA ILE A 57 -1.09 9.56 -28.98
C ILE A 57 -1.96 8.32 -28.76
N GLU A 58 -3.15 8.52 -28.23
CA GLU A 58 -4.11 7.45 -27.95
C GLU A 58 -5.47 7.84 -28.52
N GLU A 59 -6.10 6.93 -29.28
CA GLU A 59 -7.38 7.17 -29.97
C GLU A 59 -7.36 8.40 -30.92
N GLY A 60 -6.17 8.80 -31.39
CA GLY A 60 -5.99 9.95 -32.28
C GLY A 60 -5.87 11.30 -31.55
N GLU A 61 -5.85 11.31 -30.25
CA GLU A 61 -5.66 12.48 -29.40
C GLU A 61 -4.29 12.44 -28.71
N GLU A 62 -3.66 13.61 -28.59
CA GLU A 62 -2.48 13.78 -27.76
C GLU A 62 -2.91 13.86 -26.29
N ARG A 63 -2.27 13.05 -25.44
CA ARG A 63 -2.54 13.00 -24.00
C ARG A 63 -1.24 12.99 -23.23
N GLU A 64 -1.21 13.69 -22.11
CA GLU A 64 -0.16 13.52 -21.12
C GLU A 64 -0.36 12.23 -20.35
N ARG A 65 0.71 11.46 -20.17
CA ARG A 65 0.71 10.19 -19.46
C ARG A 65 1.81 10.15 -18.43
N TYR A 66 1.50 9.77 -17.20
CA TYR A 66 2.49 9.58 -16.16
C TYR A 66 3.42 8.41 -16.51
N ARG A 67 4.72 8.67 -16.50
CA ARG A 67 5.75 7.65 -16.77
C ARG A 67 5.77 6.52 -15.74
N PHE A 68 5.26 6.79 -14.54
CA PHE A 68 5.09 5.77 -13.50
C PHE A 68 4.39 4.51 -14.03
N PHE A 69 3.34 4.67 -14.86
CA PHE A 69 2.59 3.55 -15.43
C PHE A 69 3.29 2.86 -16.61
N ASP A 70 4.48 3.29 -16.96
CA ASP A 70 5.34 2.63 -17.95
C ASP A 70 6.31 1.62 -17.32
N ASP A 71 6.27 1.44 -15.98
CA ASP A 71 7.13 0.54 -15.19
C ASP A 71 8.64 0.72 -15.50
N PRO A 72 9.18 1.95 -15.43
CA PRO A 72 10.53 2.25 -15.91
C PRO A 72 11.64 1.58 -15.09
N HIS A 73 11.37 1.18 -13.85
CA HIS A 73 12.34 0.51 -12.99
C HIS A 73 12.49 -0.97 -13.29
N ASN A 74 11.60 -1.52 -14.12
CA ASN A 74 11.59 -2.93 -14.51
C ASN A 74 11.55 -3.04 -16.04
N ASP A 75 12.26 -2.16 -16.72
CA ASP A 75 12.39 -2.13 -18.19
C ASP A 75 11.04 -2.16 -18.94
N GLY A 76 9.97 -1.71 -18.27
CA GLY A 76 8.62 -1.69 -18.83
C GLY A 76 7.91 -3.05 -18.84
N GLU A 77 8.40 -4.07 -18.13
CA GLU A 77 7.82 -5.41 -18.11
C GLU A 77 6.33 -5.40 -17.75
N HIS A 78 5.97 -4.58 -16.76
CA HIS A 78 4.59 -4.45 -16.27
C HIS A 78 3.95 -3.11 -16.66
N ALA A 79 4.43 -2.45 -17.71
CA ALA A 79 3.82 -1.22 -18.18
C ALA A 79 2.34 -1.46 -18.57
N VAL A 80 1.47 -0.56 -18.11
CA VAL A 80 0.06 -0.57 -18.46
C VAL A 80 -0.09 0.00 -19.86
N LEU A 81 -0.41 -0.81 -20.83
CA LEU A 81 -0.58 -0.34 -22.21
C LEU A 81 -1.95 0.30 -22.41
N GLY A 82 -1.98 1.49 -23.00
CA GLY A 82 -3.22 2.23 -23.23
C GLY A 82 -3.90 2.69 -21.93
N ASN A 83 -5.22 2.89 -22.01
CA ASN A 83 -6.06 3.35 -20.89
C ASN A 83 -5.56 4.65 -20.22
N THR A 84 -4.82 5.51 -20.95
CA THR A 84 -4.22 6.74 -20.40
C THR A 84 -5.27 7.67 -19.79
N ALA A 85 -6.43 7.83 -20.41
CA ALA A 85 -7.50 8.64 -19.85
C ALA A 85 -8.02 8.12 -18.51
N VAL A 86 -8.10 6.79 -18.36
CA VAL A 86 -8.52 6.12 -17.11
C VAL A 86 -7.47 6.32 -16.00
N LEU A 87 -6.20 6.16 -16.35
CA LEU A 87 -5.09 6.36 -15.42
C LEU A 87 -4.98 7.82 -14.96
N ASN A 88 -5.19 8.78 -15.86
CA ASN A 88 -5.20 10.19 -15.51
C ASN A 88 -6.39 10.54 -14.61
N ALA A 89 -7.58 10.01 -14.90
CA ALA A 89 -8.75 10.20 -14.03
C ALA A 89 -8.51 9.62 -12.63
N PHE A 90 -7.85 8.47 -12.54
CA PHE A 90 -7.41 7.90 -11.26
C PHE A 90 -6.49 8.86 -10.49
N VAL A 91 -5.48 9.44 -11.14
CA VAL A 91 -4.56 10.38 -10.49
C VAL A 91 -5.29 11.65 -10.05
N ASP A 92 -6.24 12.16 -10.82
CA ASP A 92 -7.05 13.32 -10.46
C ASP A 92 -7.96 13.06 -9.26
N ASP A 93 -8.55 11.87 -9.17
CA ASP A 93 -9.31 11.45 -8.00
C ASP A 93 -8.39 11.28 -6.78
N LEU A 94 -7.22 10.70 -6.96
CA LEU A 94 -6.22 10.55 -5.92
C LEU A 94 -5.75 11.91 -5.37
N ARG A 95 -5.56 12.93 -6.22
CA ARG A 95 -5.28 14.31 -5.78
C ARG A 95 -6.39 14.86 -4.89
N THR A 96 -7.64 14.60 -5.28
CA THR A 96 -8.80 15.07 -4.53
C THR A 96 -8.89 14.36 -3.17
N ILE A 97 -8.59 13.06 -3.13
CA ILE A 97 -8.52 12.26 -1.90
C ILE A 97 -7.38 12.76 -1.00
N ALA A 98 -6.17 12.90 -1.54
CA ALA A 98 -4.99 13.36 -0.80
C ALA A 98 -5.19 14.76 -0.23
N ALA A 99 -5.89 15.64 -0.95
CA ALA A 99 -6.24 16.98 -0.48
C ALA A 99 -7.40 17.00 0.54
N ASN A 100 -7.97 15.84 0.90
CA ASN A 100 -9.12 15.71 1.81
C ASN A 100 -10.33 16.60 1.43
N ARG A 101 -10.58 16.76 0.12
CA ARG A 101 -11.64 17.63 -0.42
C ARG A 101 -12.93 16.85 -0.68
N GLY A 102 -13.48 16.23 0.36
CA GLY A 102 -14.78 15.55 0.29
C GLY A 102 -14.79 14.20 -0.42
N LYS A 103 -13.62 13.67 -0.78
CA LYS A 103 -13.43 12.32 -1.35
C LYS A 103 -12.57 11.41 -0.47
N GLY A 104 -12.17 11.82 0.74
CA GLY A 104 -11.32 11.02 1.63
C GLY A 104 -11.90 9.64 1.97
N GLU A 105 -13.21 9.47 1.85
CA GLU A 105 -13.91 8.20 2.09
C GLU A 105 -14.00 7.32 0.83
N LYS A 106 -13.35 7.70 -0.28
CA LYS A 106 -13.48 7.00 -1.55
C LYS A 106 -12.54 5.80 -1.66
N ILE A 107 -13.10 4.72 -2.19
CA ILE A 107 -12.41 3.51 -2.60
C ILE A 107 -12.24 3.58 -4.12
N ILE A 108 -11.02 3.49 -4.59
CA ILE A 108 -10.73 3.45 -6.02
C ILE A 108 -11.06 2.06 -6.55
N TRP A 109 -11.87 2.00 -7.60
CA TRP A 109 -12.31 0.75 -8.18
C TRP A 109 -11.95 0.66 -9.67
N PHE A 110 -10.97 -0.18 -9.97
CA PHE A 110 -10.60 -0.53 -11.33
C PHE A 110 -11.46 -1.70 -11.81
N ASP A 111 -12.33 -1.40 -12.74
CA ASP A 111 -13.27 -2.35 -13.34
C ASP A 111 -12.95 -2.55 -14.82
N GLY A 112 -13.30 -3.70 -15.35
CA GLY A 112 -13.13 -3.97 -16.78
C GLY A 112 -12.96 -5.46 -17.11
N PRO A 113 -13.11 -5.82 -18.38
CA PRO A 113 -12.96 -7.21 -18.82
C PRO A 113 -11.59 -7.80 -18.48
N THR A 114 -11.50 -9.11 -18.51
CA THR A 114 -10.22 -9.83 -18.38
C THR A 114 -9.26 -9.39 -19.48
N ALA A 115 -7.96 -9.37 -19.19
CA ALA A 115 -6.90 -9.00 -20.15
C ALA A 115 -6.92 -7.53 -20.61
N THR A 116 -7.44 -6.59 -19.78
CA THR A 116 -7.39 -5.14 -20.07
C THR A 116 -6.22 -4.41 -19.40
N GLY A 117 -5.30 -5.13 -18.72
CA GLY A 117 -4.13 -4.54 -18.07
C GLY A 117 -4.29 -4.22 -16.58
N LYS A 118 -5.40 -4.60 -15.93
CA LYS A 118 -5.61 -4.36 -14.49
C LYS A 118 -4.57 -5.03 -13.60
N SER A 119 -4.17 -6.26 -13.91
CA SER A 119 -3.13 -6.98 -13.17
C SER A 119 -1.75 -6.35 -13.39
N GLU A 120 -1.49 -5.81 -14.58
CA GLU A 120 -0.26 -5.07 -14.85
C GLU A 120 -0.24 -3.75 -14.06
N LEU A 121 -1.37 -3.06 -13.92
CA LEU A 121 -1.46 -1.89 -13.06
C LEU A 121 -1.07 -2.23 -11.60
N LYS A 122 -1.56 -3.34 -11.06
CA LYS A 122 -1.19 -3.78 -9.71
C LYS A 122 0.33 -3.98 -9.59
N ARG A 123 0.92 -4.71 -10.53
CA ARG A 123 2.37 -4.97 -10.53
C ARG A 123 3.18 -3.69 -10.68
N CYS A 124 2.76 -2.81 -11.58
CA CYS A 124 3.35 -1.49 -11.77
C CYS A 124 3.29 -0.64 -10.49
N LEU A 125 2.15 -0.62 -9.78
CA LEU A 125 2.01 0.05 -8.50
C LEU A 125 2.98 -0.53 -7.45
N VAL A 126 3.06 -1.85 -7.31
CA VAL A 126 3.97 -2.50 -6.36
C VAL A 126 5.43 -2.15 -6.66
N ASN A 127 5.85 -2.27 -7.92
CA ASN A 127 7.22 -1.98 -8.33
C ASN A 127 7.58 -0.50 -8.13
N GLY A 128 6.73 0.39 -8.62
CA GLY A 128 6.96 1.83 -8.54
C GLY A 128 7.01 2.33 -7.08
N LEU A 129 6.13 1.84 -6.22
CA LEU A 129 6.12 2.21 -4.80
C LEU A 129 7.33 1.67 -4.05
N ARG A 130 7.76 0.43 -4.35
CA ARG A 130 8.99 -0.15 -3.80
C ARG A 130 10.21 0.70 -4.19
N GLU A 131 10.35 1.06 -5.44
CA GLU A 131 11.49 1.85 -5.91
C GLU A 131 11.44 3.29 -5.41
N TYR A 132 10.27 3.92 -5.35
CA TYR A 132 10.11 5.24 -4.78
C TYR A 132 10.51 5.28 -3.29
N SER A 133 10.18 4.24 -2.52
CA SER A 133 10.54 4.16 -1.09
C SER A 133 12.06 4.11 -0.83
N LYS A 134 12.87 3.84 -1.85
CA LYS A 134 14.34 3.85 -1.76
C LYS A 134 14.95 5.23 -2.06
N THR A 135 14.14 6.18 -2.52
CA THR A 135 14.58 7.56 -2.77
C THR A 135 14.52 8.40 -1.49
N PRO A 136 15.32 9.45 -1.35
CA PRO A 136 15.27 10.33 -0.19
C PRO A 136 13.88 10.91 0.07
N GLU A 137 13.16 11.29 -0.98
CA GLU A 137 11.82 11.90 -0.92
C GLU A 137 10.74 10.87 -0.59
N GLY A 138 10.98 9.60 -0.97
CA GLY A 138 10.04 8.50 -0.80
C GLY A 138 10.28 7.66 0.47
N ARG A 139 11.24 7.98 1.30
CA ARG A 139 11.51 7.21 2.52
C ARG A 139 10.31 7.15 3.44
N ARG A 140 10.05 5.95 3.97
CA ARG A 140 8.99 5.70 4.96
C ARG A 140 9.62 5.33 6.28
N TYR A 141 9.00 5.77 7.36
CA TYR A 141 9.51 5.58 8.72
C TYR A 141 8.43 5.01 9.63
N THR A 142 8.90 4.25 10.62
CA THR A 142 8.06 3.69 11.67
C THR A 142 8.76 3.75 13.02
N LEU A 143 8.04 3.39 14.08
CA LEU A 143 8.56 3.33 15.43
C LEU A 143 9.15 1.95 15.72
N GLU A 144 10.27 1.95 16.44
CA GLU A 144 10.92 0.76 16.95
C GLU A 144 11.18 0.92 18.45
N TRP A 145 10.85 -0.11 19.22
CA TRP A 145 10.87 -0.09 20.67
C TRP A 145 11.92 -1.04 21.24
N ASN A 146 12.71 -0.54 22.17
CA ASN A 146 13.57 -1.36 23.02
C ASN A 146 12.78 -1.78 24.26
N ILE A 147 12.47 -3.06 24.35
CA ILE A 147 11.73 -3.65 25.46
C ILE A 147 12.61 -4.51 26.38
N THR A 148 13.91 -4.37 26.26
CA THR A 148 14.89 -5.04 27.13
C THR A 148 14.70 -4.60 28.58
N GLY A 149 14.71 -5.55 29.53
CA GLY A 149 14.51 -5.27 30.93
C GLY A 149 13.07 -5.04 31.36
N ALA A 150 12.11 -5.22 30.47
CA ALA A 150 10.72 -5.41 30.84
C ALA A 150 10.62 -6.74 31.59
N ASP A 151 10.21 -6.67 32.87
CA ASP A 151 10.09 -7.85 33.74
C ASP A 151 9.31 -8.96 33.02
N SER A 152 9.88 -10.15 32.90
CA SER A 152 9.27 -11.33 32.26
C SER A 152 7.92 -11.73 32.88
N SER A 153 7.60 -11.19 34.06
CA SER A 153 6.33 -11.36 34.74
C SER A 153 5.16 -10.58 34.12
N ARG A 154 5.42 -9.64 33.15
CA ARG A 154 4.40 -8.76 32.52
C ARG A 154 4.24 -8.95 31.01
N GLY A 155 4.80 -9.99 30.43
CA GLY A 155 4.42 -10.46 29.09
C GLY A 155 5.08 -9.76 27.90
N LEU A 156 6.16 -8.97 28.07
CA LEU A 156 6.90 -8.35 26.97
C LEU A 156 8.13 -9.14 26.51
N SER A 157 8.31 -10.41 26.95
CA SER A 157 9.46 -11.22 26.57
C SER A 157 9.12 -12.17 25.41
N TYR A 158 9.78 -12.02 24.29
CA TYR A 158 9.87 -13.01 23.24
C TYR A 158 11.14 -13.87 23.49
N GLY A 159 10.98 -15.02 24.17
CA GLY A 159 12.00 -16.05 24.29
C GLY A 159 12.73 -16.10 25.64
N GLU A 160 12.99 -17.32 26.08
CA GLU A 160 13.65 -17.67 27.35
C GLU A 160 15.19 -17.42 27.38
N ASP A 161 15.77 -16.96 26.25
CA ASP A 161 17.22 -16.69 26.11
C ASP A 161 17.49 -15.21 25.84
N ALA A 162 16.99 -14.30 26.70
CA ALA A 162 17.43 -12.91 26.63
C ALA A 162 18.90 -12.82 27.08
N SER A 163 19.82 -12.86 26.11
CA SER A 163 21.16 -12.30 26.29
C SER A 163 21.01 -10.81 26.63
N ASP A 164 21.95 -10.24 27.38
CA ASP A 164 22.00 -8.81 27.80
C ASP A 164 22.05 -7.81 26.60
N ASP A 165 21.82 -8.26 25.38
CA ASP A 165 21.79 -7.44 24.17
C ASP A 165 20.43 -6.74 24.01
N ASP A 166 20.46 -5.45 23.71
CA ASP A 166 19.29 -4.63 23.42
C ASP A 166 18.41 -5.28 22.35
N GLN A 167 17.15 -5.56 22.68
CA GLN A 167 16.19 -6.14 21.76
C GLN A 167 15.24 -5.05 21.25
N TRP A 168 15.37 -4.74 19.97
CA TRP A 168 14.54 -3.76 19.28
C TRP A 168 13.45 -4.44 18.47
N TYR A 169 12.24 -3.93 18.60
CA TYR A 169 11.05 -4.44 17.92
C TYR A 169 10.33 -3.33 17.19
N GLU A 170 10.26 -3.47 15.87
CA GLU A 170 9.54 -2.57 15.00
C GLU A 170 8.02 -2.72 15.19
N SER A 171 7.26 -1.62 15.01
CA SER A 171 5.80 -1.69 14.94
C SER A 171 5.37 -2.68 13.85
N PRO A 172 4.53 -3.67 14.17
CA PRO A 172 4.12 -4.71 13.22
C PRO A 172 3.24 -4.20 12.09
N VAL A 173 2.80 -2.95 12.16
CA VAL A 173 1.91 -2.32 11.18
C VAL A 173 2.45 -0.98 10.69
N GLN A 174 3.74 -0.76 10.80
CA GLN A 174 4.44 0.45 10.34
C GLN A 174 3.73 1.73 10.79
N VAL A 175 3.47 1.86 12.10
CA VAL A 175 2.81 3.03 12.67
C VAL A 175 3.58 4.30 12.35
N HIS A 176 2.84 5.36 12.01
CA HIS A 176 3.44 6.66 11.69
C HIS A 176 4.14 7.26 12.91
N PRO A 177 5.42 7.73 12.81
CA PRO A 177 6.15 8.23 13.97
C PRO A 177 5.47 9.39 14.71
N LEU A 178 4.77 10.27 14.01
CA LEU A 178 4.05 11.37 14.63
C LEU A 178 2.81 10.94 15.44
N ALA A 179 2.35 9.69 15.29
CA ALA A 179 1.23 9.16 16.07
C ALA A 179 1.52 9.06 17.58
N ILE A 180 2.79 9.10 17.99
CA ILE A 180 3.20 9.07 19.39
C ILE A 180 2.87 10.38 20.14
N PHE A 181 2.79 11.49 19.42
CA PHE A 181 2.51 12.78 20.04
C PHE A 181 1.05 12.88 20.52
N PRO A 182 0.80 13.48 21.70
CA PRO A 182 -0.55 13.85 22.10
C PRO A 182 -1.25 14.66 21.01
N LYS A 183 -2.54 14.42 20.80
CA LYS A 183 -3.31 14.97 19.69
C LYS A 183 -3.14 16.49 19.50
N ASN A 184 -3.23 17.27 20.56
CA ASN A 184 -3.09 18.73 20.50
C ASN A 184 -1.68 19.18 20.08
N VAL A 185 -0.64 18.47 20.50
CA VAL A 185 0.75 18.76 20.10
C VAL A 185 0.97 18.35 18.65
N ARG A 186 0.43 17.20 18.24
CA ARG A 186 0.49 16.72 16.88
C ARG A 186 -0.22 17.65 15.91
N GLU A 187 -1.40 18.17 16.26
CA GLU A 187 -2.13 19.15 15.45
C GLU A 187 -1.33 20.45 15.23
N ASP A 188 -0.66 20.99 16.25
CA ASP A 188 0.21 22.18 16.12
C ASP A 188 1.44 21.88 15.24
N LEU A 189 2.05 20.69 15.41
CA LEU A 189 3.18 20.26 14.60
C LEU A 189 2.79 20.10 13.12
N LEU A 190 1.65 19.45 12.85
CA LEU A 190 1.14 19.28 11.49
C LEU A 190 0.75 20.61 10.84
N ALA A 191 0.17 21.54 11.58
CA ALA A 191 -0.11 22.88 11.07
C ALA A 191 1.18 23.58 10.57
N ARG A 192 2.26 23.50 11.34
CA ARG A 192 3.56 24.08 10.98
C ARG A 192 4.23 23.36 9.80
N LEU A 193 4.09 22.04 9.71
CA LEU A 193 4.57 21.29 8.54
C LEU A 193 3.84 21.71 7.28
N ASN A 194 2.52 21.81 7.34
CA ASN A 194 1.66 22.23 6.23
C ASN A 194 1.89 23.69 5.81
N ASP A 195 2.22 24.58 6.74
CA ASP A 195 2.61 25.96 6.41
C ASP A 195 3.91 26.01 5.60
N ARG A 196 4.82 25.08 5.81
CA ARG A 196 6.06 24.96 5.04
C ARG A 196 5.86 24.37 3.65
N ASP A 197 4.95 23.41 3.54
CA ASP A 197 4.62 22.69 2.31
C ASP A 197 3.21 23.09 1.81
N SER A 198 3.06 24.37 1.50
CA SER A 198 1.77 24.95 1.10
C SER A 198 1.33 24.59 -0.32
N GLU A 199 2.21 24.07 -1.16
CA GLU A 199 1.92 23.74 -2.56
C GLU A 199 1.33 22.33 -2.71
N GLY A 200 1.68 21.40 -1.82
CA GLY A 200 1.20 20.03 -1.83
C GLY A 200 -0.14 19.80 -1.12
N PRO A 201 -0.74 18.62 -1.25
CA PRO A 201 -1.84 18.22 -0.40
C PRO A 201 -1.44 18.25 1.09
N PRO A 202 -2.35 18.59 2.03
CA PRO A 202 -2.00 18.70 3.43
C PRO A 202 -1.51 17.36 4.00
N ILE A 203 -0.52 17.39 4.89
CA ILE A 203 -0.11 16.24 5.68
C ILE A 203 -1.14 16.05 6.79
N VAL A 204 -1.65 14.84 6.91
CA VAL A 204 -2.64 14.44 7.91
C VAL A 204 -2.15 13.18 8.61
N VAL A 205 -2.17 13.17 9.94
CA VAL A 205 -1.86 11.99 10.77
C VAL A 205 -2.90 11.91 11.87
N ASP A 206 -3.99 11.23 11.57
CA ASP A 206 -5.11 11.03 12.51
C ASP A 206 -4.99 9.73 13.31
N SER A 207 -4.13 8.80 12.85
CA SER A 207 -3.91 7.53 13.52
C SER A 207 -3.26 7.71 14.89
N GLU A 208 -3.71 6.88 15.83
CA GLU A 208 -3.08 6.68 17.12
C GLU A 208 -2.04 5.54 17.06
N LEU A 209 -1.26 5.37 18.13
CA LEU A 209 -0.34 4.25 18.24
C LEU A 209 -1.08 2.92 18.03
N ASP A 210 -0.47 2.02 17.29
CA ASP A 210 -0.95 0.64 17.17
C ASP A 210 -0.96 -0.06 18.54
N PRO A 211 -1.69 -1.18 18.69
CA PRO A 211 -1.84 -1.81 19.99
C PRO A 211 -0.51 -2.30 20.61
N PHE A 212 0.46 -2.68 19.77
CA PHE A 212 1.79 -3.10 20.24
C PHE A 212 2.58 -1.88 20.79
N SER A 213 2.68 -0.82 19.98
CA SER A 213 3.36 0.43 20.38
C SER A 213 2.67 1.08 21.59
N ARG A 214 1.35 1.00 21.67
CA ARG A 214 0.57 1.49 22.84
C ARG A 214 0.93 0.72 24.11
N GLU A 215 1.06 -0.58 24.04
CA GLU A 215 1.44 -1.40 25.20
C GLU A 215 2.85 -1.06 25.69
N ALA A 216 3.81 -0.89 24.77
CA ALA A 216 5.17 -0.46 25.10
C ALA A 216 5.18 0.94 25.76
N TYR A 217 4.44 1.88 25.18
CA TYR A 217 4.29 3.23 25.74
C TYR A 217 3.68 3.22 27.15
N ASP A 218 2.55 2.55 27.35
CA ASP A 218 1.82 2.45 28.61
C ASP A 218 2.70 1.81 29.71
N TYR A 219 3.53 0.81 29.34
CA TYR A 219 4.48 0.18 30.25
C TYR A 219 5.53 1.18 30.75
N LEU A 220 6.21 1.88 29.83
CA LEU A 220 7.22 2.88 30.17
C LEU A 220 6.61 4.05 30.95
N GLU A 221 5.42 4.51 30.58
CA GLU A 221 4.71 5.56 31.29
C GLU A 221 4.45 5.17 32.74
N SER A 222 3.95 3.97 33.00
CA SER A 222 3.70 3.47 34.34
C SER A 222 4.99 3.43 35.17
N ARG A 223 6.08 2.88 34.59
CA ARG A 223 7.38 2.78 35.23
C ARG A 223 7.94 4.15 35.62
N TYR A 224 7.90 5.13 34.70
CA TYR A 224 8.41 6.47 34.99
C TYR A 224 7.53 7.27 35.93
N ARG A 225 6.23 7.03 35.97
CA ARG A 225 5.31 7.61 36.96
C ARG A 225 5.60 7.09 38.37
N GLU A 226 5.81 5.78 38.53
CA GLU A 226 6.20 5.16 39.79
C GLU A 226 7.53 5.71 40.31
N ALA A 227 8.48 5.98 39.39
CA ALA A 227 9.78 6.61 39.73
C ALA A 227 9.67 8.13 40.03
N GLY A 228 8.49 8.73 39.88
CA GLY A 228 8.28 10.17 40.15
C GLY A 228 8.88 11.11 39.09
N THR A 229 9.09 10.62 37.87
CA THR A 229 9.70 11.38 36.76
C THR A 229 8.78 12.52 36.32
N ARG A 230 9.31 13.74 36.26
CA ARG A 230 8.53 14.93 35.87
C ARG A 230 8.41 15.12 34.36
N LYS A 231 9.41 14.67 33.59
CA LYS A 231 9.47 14.79 32.12
C LYS A 231 9.09 13.46 31.47
N LEU A 232 7.85 13.02 31.67
CA LEU A 232 7.38 11.70 31.26
C LEU A 232 7.59 11.45 29.76
N PHE A 233 7.10 12.33 28.90
CA PHE A 233 7.18 12.14 27.44
C PHE A 233 8.63 12.02 26.99
N SER A 234 9.52 12.93 27.38
CA SER A 234 10.94 12.89 27.03
C SER A 234 11.65 11.63 27.55
N SER A 235 11.21 11.08 28.69
CA SER A 235 11.80 9.85 29.22
C SER A 235 11.29 8.60 28.52
N ILE A 236 10.04 8.60 28.07
CA ILE A 236 9.46 7.49 27.31
C ILE A 236 10.02 7.45 25.88
N THR A 237 10.27 8.62 25.28
CA THR A 237 10.79 8.77 23.92
C THR A 237 12.30 8.94 23.85
N ASP A 238 13.00 8.64 24.93
CA ASP A 238 14.46 8.60 24.96
C ASP A 238 14.99 7.51 24.01
N GLU A 239 16.13 7.79 23.35
CA GLU A 239 16.72 6.89 22.35
C GLU A 239 17.09 5.50 22.89
N SER A 240 17.17 5.35 24.22
CA SER A 240 17.32 4.02 24.87
C SER A 240 16.05 3.17 24.81
N HIS A 241 14.88 3.75 24.54
CA HIS A 241 13.59 3.08 24.53
C HIS A 241 12.87 3.14 23.19
N LEU A 242 13.06 4.23 22.47
CA LEU A 242 12.36 4.50 21.23
C LEU A 242 13.31 5.05 20.18
N ARG A 243 13.21 4.52 18.98
CA ARG A 243 13.85 5.10 17.80
C ARG A 243 12.91 5.04 16.61
N VAL A 244 13.19 5.87 15.63
CA VAL A 244 12.52 5.90 14.35
C VAL A 244 13.42 5.24 13.32
N THR A 245 12.90 4.26 12.60
CA THR A 245 13.63 3.52 11.58
C THR A 245 12.95 3.64 10.25
N ASN A 246 13.72 3.75 9.16
CA ASN A 246 13.15 3.72 7.83
C ASN A 246 12.94 2.29 7.35
N TYR A 247 11.94 2.09 6.51
CA TYR A 247 11.67 0.81 5.88
C TYR A 247 11.43 0.94 4.39
N ILE A 248 11.75 -0.11 3.65
CA ILE A 248 11.40 -0.23 2.23
C ILE A 248 10.00 -0.78 2.14
N VAL A 249 9.17 -0.11 1.33
CA VAL A 249 7.82 -0.56 1.00
C VAL A 249 7.88 -1.83 0.17
N ASP A 250 7.12 -2.84 0.57
CA ASP A 250 6.94 -4.09 -0.17
C ASP A 250 5.59 -4.74 0.17
N VAL A 251 5.24 -5.82 -0.54
CA VAL A 251 4.09 -6.64 -0.18
C VAL A 251 4.29 -7.21 1.22
N GLY A 252 3.31 -7.02 2.08
CA GLY A 252 3.40 -7.32 3.52
C GLY A 252 3.94 -6.17 4.38
N ARG A 253 4.45 -5.10 3.78
CA ARG A 253 5.03 -3.94 4.49
C ARG A 253 4.69 -2.64 3.76
N GLY A 254 3.57 -2.04 4.11
CA GLY A 254 2.98 -0.87 3.44
C GLY A 254 2.10 -1.22 2.24
N ILE A 255 2.23 -2.42 1.67
CA ILE A 255 1.37 -2.91 0.59
C ILE A 255 0.68 -4.19 1.06
N GLY A 256 -0.65 -4.14 1.20
CA GLY A 256 -1.49 -5.30 1.46
C GLY A 256 -2.20 -5.73 0.17
N ILE A 257 -2.13 -7.01 -0.18
CA ILE A 257 -2.83 -7.56 -1.34
C ILE A 257 -3.69 -8.73 -0.89
N LEU A 258 -4.99 -8.63 -1.11
CA LEU A 258 -5.93 -9.73 -0.90
C LEU A 258 -6.11 -10.47 -2.21
N HIS A 259 -5.74 -11.75 -2.20
CA HIS A 259 -5.93 -12.65 -3.34
C HIS A 259 -7.22 -13.45 -3.20
N SER A 260 -7.75 -13.95 -4.32
CA SER A 260 -8.95 -14.80 -4.34
C SER A 260 -8.78 -16.12 -3.60
N GLU A 261 -7.53 -16.59 -3.48
CA GLU A 261 -7.17 -17.87 -2.84
C GLU A 261 -6.96 -17.74 -1.32
N ASP A 262 -7.02 -16.53 -0.75
CA ASP A 262 -6.76 -16.31 0.67
C ASP A 262 -7.87 -16.93 1.54
N ASP A 263 -7.50 -17.92 2.33
CA ASP A 263 -8.36 -18.62 3.26
C ASP A 263 -8.47 -17.91 4.63
N GLY A 264 -9.49 -18.25 5.39
CA GLY A 264 -9.69 -17.75 6.74
C GLY A 264 -10.99 -16.97 6.92
N SER A 265 -11.26 -16.59 8.15
CA SER A 265 -12.43 -15.75 8.44
C SER A 265 -12.22 -14.35 7.87
N PRO A 266 -13.28 -13.61 7.52
CA PRO A 266 -13.17 -12.24 7.03
C PRO A 266 -12.31 -11.31 7.90
N LYS A 267 -12.30 -11.54 9.21
CA LYS A 267 -11.48 -10.75 10.14
C LYS A 267 -10.00 -11.11 10.03
N GLU A 268 -9.69 -12.39 9.96
CA GLU A 268 -8.31 -12.88 9.81
C GLU A 268 -7.70 -12.36 8.53
N ARG A 269 -8.41 -12.49 7.42
CA ARG A 269 -7.95 -11.98 6.12
C ARG A 269 -7.74 -10.47 6.09
N LEU A 270 -8.56 -9.70 6.81
CA LEU A 270 -8.45 -8.23 6.81
C LEU A 270 -7.39 -7.71 7.78
N VAL A 271 -7.30 -8.25 8.98
CA VAL A 271 -6.51 -7.65 10.05
C VAL A 271 -5.45 -8.60 10.59
N GLY A 272 -5.79 -9.90 10.67
CA GLY A 272 -4.94 -10.93 11.21
C GLY A 272 -5.63 -11.77 12.29
N SER A 273 -4.86 -12.61 12.96
CA SER A 273 -5.37 -13.61 13.89
C SER A 273 -4.62 -13.65 15.21
N TRP A 274 -5.28 -14.15 16.25
CA TRP A 274 -4.64 -14.45 17.51
C TRP A 274 -3.79 -15.72 17.40
N MET A 275 -2.52 -15.64 17.85
CA MET A 275 -1.64 -16.80 17.90
C MET A 275 -2.10 -17.80 18.96
N PRO A 276 -2.47 -19.05 18.60
CA PRO A 276 -3.10 -19.99 19.53
C PRO A 276 -2.29 -20.30 20.80
N GLY A 277 -0.97 -20.35 20.70
CA GLY A 277 -0.09 -20.62 21.83
C GLY A 277 -0.05 -19.49 22.88
N MET A 278 -0.34 -18.27 22.48
CA MET A 278 -0.25 -17.06 23.28
C MET A 278 -1.62 -16.54 23.76
N LEU A 279 -2.71 -17.17 23.35
CA LEU A 279 -4.09 -16.75 23.68
C LEU A 279 -4.43 -16.71 25.18
N ARG A 280 -3.61 -17.32 26.02
CA ARG A 280 -3.85 -17.42 27.47
C ARG A 280 -3.40 -16.20 28.25
N GLU A 281 -2.56 -15.37 27.65
CA GLU A 281 -2.06 -14.18 28.31
C GLU A 281 -3.04 -13.02 28.16
N LEU A 282 -3.38 -12.41 29.30
CA LEU A 282 -4.18 -11.21 29.38
C LEU A 282 -3.31 -10.06 29.85
N ASP A 283 -3.52 -8.86 29.28
CA ASP A 283 -2.91 -7.66 29.81
C ASP A 283 -3.46 -7.33 31.22
N SER A 284 -2.83 -6.37 31.91
CA SER A 284 -3.21 -5.95 33.27
C SER A 284 -4.66 -5.42 33.36
N ARG A 285 -5.30 -5.13 32.25
CA ARG A 285 -6.69 -4.66 32.13
C ARG A 285 -7.67 -5.78 31.81
N GLY A 286 -7.20 -7.03 31.81
CA GLY A 286 -8.03 -8.21 31.49
C GLY A 286 -8.33 -8.37 30.01
N ARG A 287 -7.57 -7.68 29.13
CA ARG A 287 -7.71 -7.82 27.67
C ARG A 287 -6.65 -8.80 27.15
N LYS A 288 -6.89 -9.35 25.95
CA LYS A 288 -5.88 -10.13 25.25
C LYS A 288 -4.66 -9.28 24.96
N ASN A 289 -3.46 -9.85 25.19
CA ASN A 289 -2.21 -9.17 24.95
C ASN A 289 -2.02 -8.89 23.42
N PRO A 290 -1.83 -7.63 22.99
CA PRO A 290 -1.61 -7.29 21.58
C PRO A 290 -0.42 -7.98 20.93
N GLN A 291 0.59 -8.37 21.69
CA GLN A 291 1.76 -9.13 21.21
C GLN A 291 1.40 -10.56 20.76
N ALA A 292 0.32 -11.11 21.28
CA ALA A 292 -0.19 -12.42 20.87
C ALA A 292 -1.03 -12.37 19.59
N PHE A 293 -1.06 -11.23 18.92
CA PHE A 293 -1.79 -11.03 17.66
C PHE A 293 -0.82 -11.04 16.47
N SER A 294 -1.12 -11.83 15.46
CA SER A 294 -0.42 -11.80 14.17
C SER A 294 -1.09 -10.76 13.28
N TYR A 295 -0.34 -9.75 12.86
CA TYR A 295 -0.83 -8.64 12.03
C TYR A 295 -0.66 -8.97 10.53
N ASP A 296 -1.03 -10.19 10.13
CA ASP A 296 -0.85 -10.73 8.79
C ASP A 296 -2.03 -10.46 7.83
N GLY A 297 -3.07 -9.77 8.28
CA GLY A 297 -4.18 -9.37 7.42
C GLY A 297 -3.83 -8.21 6.50
N VAL A 298 -4.53 -8.14 5.36
CA VAL A 298 -4.19 -7.20 4.27
C VAL A 298 -4.24 -5.72 4.65
N LEU A 299 -5.13 -5.32 5.58
CA LEU A 299 -5.18 -3.94 6.09
C LEU A 299 -4.00 -3.63 7.02
N SER A 300 -3.57 -4.61 7.81
CA SER A 300 -2.38 -4.48 8.66
C SER A 300 -1.13 -4.35 7.82
N GLN A 301 -1.01 -5.18 6.78
CA GLN A 301 0.10 -5.14 5.83
C GLN A 301 0.12 -3.88 4.96
N GLY A 302 -1.07 -3.38 4.57
CA GLY A 302 -1.24 -2.18 3.75
C GLY A 302 -1.26 -0.87 4.55
N ASN A 303 -1.11 -0.93 5.88
CA ASN A 303 -1.09 0.27 6.69
C ASN A 303 0.11 1.16 6.32
N GLY A 304 -0.15 2.44 6.28
CA GLY A 304 0.80 3.47 5.86
C GLY A 304 0.80 3.74 4.36
N LEU A 305 0.17 2.88 3.48
CA LEU A 305 0.20 3.15 2.05
C LEU A 305 -1.02 2.63 1.27
N ILE A 306 -1.07 1.34 0.89
CA ILE A 306 -2.07 0.85 -0.06
C ILE A 306 -2.57 -0.55 0.30
N THR A 307 -3.87 -0.76 0.18
CA THR A 307 -4.48 -2.08 0.26
C THR A 307 -5.23 -2.37 -1.03
N ILE A 308 -4.84 -3.43 -1.72
CA ILE A 308 -5.40 -3.86 -2.99
C ILE A 308 -6.26 -5.11 -2.77
N VAL A 309 -7.51 -5.08 -3.20
CA VAL A 309 -8.42 -6.22 -3.19
C VAL A 309 -8.59 -6.70 -4.63
N GLU A 310 -8.02 -7.85 -4.95
CA GLU A 310 -8.19 -8.49 -6.26
C GLU A 310 -9.48 -9.29 -6.30
N ASP A 311 -10.04 -9.46 -7.50
CA ASP A 311 -11.29 -10.18 -7.73
C ASP A 311 -12.37 -9.83 -6.70
N ALA A 312 -12.56 -8.53 -6.46
CA ALA A 312 -13.39 -7.98 -5.39
C ALA A 312 -14.80 -8.58 -5.35
N SER A 313 -15.32 -9.04 -6.49
CA SER A 313 -16.59 -9.76 -6.61
C SER A 313 -16.65 -11.03 -5.76
N GLN A 314 -15.51 -11.74 -5.62
CA GLN A 314 -15.45 -12.99 -4.83
C GLN A 314 -15.39 -12.73 -3.31
N HIS A 315 -15.21 -11.48 -2.88
CA HIS A 315 -14.99 -11.08 -1.49
C HIS A 315 -16.13 -10.25 -0.89
N ALA A 316 -17.35 -10.43 -1.36
CA ALA A 316 -18.50 -9.62 -0.94
C ALA A 316 -18.74 -9.64 0.59
N ASP A 317 -18.39 -10.74 1.26
CA ASP A 317 -18.45 -10.87 2.73
C ASP A 317 -17.43 -9.96 3.46
N LEU A 318 -16.27 -9.71 2.82
CA LEU A 318 -15.24 -8.80 3.31
C LEU A 318 -15.58 -7.35 3.03
N LEU A 319 -16.14 -7.05 1.85
CA LEU A 319 -16.41 -5.70 1.41
C LEU A 319 -17.28 -4.92 2.40
N ARG A 320 -18.22 -5.61 3.05
CA ARG A 320 -19.04 -5.02 4.10
C ARG A 320 -18.24 -4.57 5.32
N LYS A 321 -17.15 -5.28 5.64
CA LYS A 321 -16.29 -4.93 6.79
C LYS A 321 -15.28 -3.83 6.45
N LEU A 322 -14.95 -3.69 5.17
CA LEU A 322 -14.11 -2.60 4.68
C LEU A 322 -14.76 -1.21 4.78
N LEU A 323 -16.09 -1.14 4.96
CA LEU A 323 -16.82 0.14 5.04
C LEU A 323 -16.30 1.09 6.13
N ASN A 324 -15.84 0.54 7.25
CA ASN A 324 -15.36 1.37 8.37
C ASN A 324 -13.98 1.97 8.12
N VAL A 325 -13.20 1.43 7.19
CA VAL A 325 -11.84 1.92 6.91
C VAL A 325 -11.87 3.29 6.23
N PRO A 326 -12.62 3.51 5.14
CA PRO A 326 -12.73 4.84 4.54
C PRO A 326 -13.41 5.87 5.44
N ASP A 327 -14.33 5.44 6.31
CA ASP A 327 -15.12 6.36 7.15
C ASP A 327 -14.38 6.80 8.40
N GLU A 328 -13.82 5.84 9.12
CA GLU A 328 -13.28 6.02 10.46
C GLU A 328 -11.76 5.79 10.53
N GLY A 329 -11.15 5.29 9.45
CA GLY A 329 -9.74 4.87 9.45
C GLY A 329 -9.44 3.82 10.52
N ARG A 330 -10.41 2.98 10.89
CA ARG A 330 -10.29 2.11 12.06
C ARG A 330 -10.84 0.72 11.86
N VAL A 331 -10.11 -0.27 12.40
CA VAL A 331 -10.54 -1.68 12.45
C VAL A 331 -10.54 -2.20 13.89
N LYS A 332 -11.35 -3.22 14.16
CA LYS A 332 -11.44 -3.89 15.47
C LYS A 332 -10.68 -5.21 15.44
N LEU A 333 -9.65 -5.32 16.27
CA LEU A 333 -8.96 -6.58 16.53
C LEU A 333 -9.79 -7.50 17.44
N ASP A 334 -10.37 -6.92 18.52
CA ASP A 334 -11.28 -7.61 19.45
C ASP A 334 -12.25 -6.59 20.06
N LYS A 335 -13.15 -7.03 20.95
CA LYS A 335 -14.17 -6.18 21.58
C LYS A 335 -13.61 -4.93 22.27
N GLY A 336 -12.41 -5.02 22.82
CA GLY A 336 -11.75 -3.93 23.55
C GLY A 336 -10.52 -3.35 22.86
N ILE A 337 -10.09 -3.89 21.72
CA ILE A 337 -8.87 -3.48 21.03
C ILE A 337 -9.23 -3.06 19.61
N GLY A 338 -8.94 -1.80 19.28
CA GLY A 338 -9.03 -1.26 17.92
C GLY A 338 -7.65 -0.84 17.43
N MET A 339 -7.51 -0.72 16.13
CA MET A 339 -6.31 -0.23 15.47
C MET A 339 -6.72 0.76 14.38
N ASP A 340 -6.04 1.88 14.33
CA ASP A 340 -6.20 2.85 13.26
C ASP A 340 -5.41 2.40 12.04
N ILE A 341 -5.95 2.65 10.86
CA ILE A 341 -5.39 2.24 9.57
C ILE A 341 -5.37 3.47 8.66
N ASP A 342 -4.21 3.79 8.16
CA ASP A 342 -4.01 4.77 7.09
C ASP A 342 -3.64 4.02 5.81
N THR A 343 -4.60 3.79 4.93
CA THR A 343 -4.37 3.08 3.67
C THR A 343 -5.29 3.57 2.57
N GLN A 344 -4.75 3.71 1.36
CA GLN A 344 -5.57 3.91 0.18
C GLN A 344 -6.14 2.56 -0.27
N LEU A 345 -7.46 2.43 -0.19
CA LEU A 345 -8.14 1.22 -0.68
C LEU A 345 -8.29 1.26 -2.20
N VAL A 346 -7.86 0.18 -2.83
CA VAL A 346 -7.99 -0.06 -4.27
C VAL A 346 -8.64 -1.42 -4.49
N MET A 347 -9.67 -1.46 -5.31
CA MET A 347 -10.37 -2.68 -5.70
C MET A 347 -10.15 -2.95 -7.18
N ILE A 348 -9.90 -4.19 -7.52
CA ILE A 348 -9.77 -4.67 -8.89
C ILE A 348 -10.82 -5.76 -9.12
N SER A 349 -11.66 -5.60 -10.14
CA SER A 349 -12.69 -6.59 -10.45
C SER A 349 -12.95 -6.71 -11.94
N ASN A 350 -13.69 -7.75 -12.29
CA ASN A 350 -14.37 -7.87 -13.55
C ASN A 350 -15.74 -7.17 -13.47
N PRO A 351 -16.43 -6.91 -14.61
CA PRO A 351 -17.68 -6.16 -14.65
C PRO A 351 -18.85 -6.75 -13.84
N ASP A 352 -18.66 -7.95 -13.30
CA ASP A 352 -19.69 -8.69 -12.57
C ASP A 352 -19.93 -8.18 -11.14
N LEU A 353 -19.04 -7.33 -10.60
CA LEU A 353 -19.11 -6.87 -9.21
C LEU A 353 -20.46 -6.21 -8.87
N ASP A 354 -20.97 -5.36 -9.74
CA ASP A 354 -22.28 -4.70 -9.51
C ASP A 354 -23.40 -5.73 -9.38
N ALA A 355 -23.42 -6.72 -10.29
CA ALA A 355 -24.43 -7.79 -10.27
C ALA A 355 -24.32 -8.67 -9.01
N GLU A 356 -23.11 -8.95 -8.56
CA GLU A 356 -22.87 -9.70 -7.34
C GLU A 356 -23.25 -8.91 -6.09
N LEU A 357 -22.89 -7.62 -6.04
CA LEU A 357 -23.30 -6.75 -4.94
C LEU A 357 -24.83 -6.61 -4.86
N ASP A 358 -25.55 -6.69 -5.99
CA ASP A 358 -27.00 -6.65 -6.02
C ASP A 358 -27.67 -7.93 -5.49
N GLN A 359 -26.98 -9.09 -5.59
CA GLN A 359 -27.47 -10.35 -5.03
C GLN A 359 -27.53 -10.34 -3.49
N TYR A 360 -26.76 -9.47 -2.83
CA TYR A 360 -26.78 -9.29 -1.37
C TYR A 360 -27.92 -8.37 -0.90
N ALA A 361 -28.67 -7.75 -1.82
CA ALA A 361 -29.86 -7.01 -1.43
C ALA A 361 -30.91 -7.95 -0.82
N ASP A 362 -31.37 -7.63 0.39
CA ASP A 362 -32.39 -8.40 1.08
C ASP A 362 -33.70 -8.39 0.27
N ARG A 363 -34.49 -9.47 0.38
CA ARG A 363 -35.86 -9.58 -0.21
C ARG A 363 -36.79 -8.44 0.21
N ASN A 364 -36.45 -7.72 1.28
CA ASN A 364 -37.18 -6.55 1.78
C ASN A 364 -36.62 -5.22 1.22
N GLY A 365 -35.76 -5.24 0.20
CA GLY A 365 -35.20 -4.03 -0.43
C GLY A 365 -34.13 -3.32 0.40
N ARG A 366 -33.60 -3.94 1.45
CA ARG A 366 -32.45 -3.45 2.19
C ARG A 366 -31.20 -3.96 1.52
N ASP A 367 -30.43 -3.04 0.92
CA ASP A 367 -29.11 -3.33 0.37
C ASP A 367 -28.02 -2.98 1.42
N PRO A 368 -27.41 -3.99 2.07
CA PRO A 368 -26.39 -3.77 3.09
C PRO A 368 -25.10 -3.19 2.51
N LEU A 369 -24.90 -3.27 1.19
CA LEU A 369 -23.73 -2.76 0.48
C LEU A 369 -23.98 -1.42 -0.21
N LYS A 370 -25.17 -0.83 -0.08
CA LYS A 370 -25.50 0.46 -0.67
C LYS A 370 -24.54 1.58 -0.24
N ALA A 371 -24.06 1.53 1.00
CA ALA A 371 -23.09 2.48 1.53
C ALA A 371 -21.72 2.29 0.84
N LEU A 372 -21.30 1.04 0.60
CA LEU A 372 -20.08 0.74 -0.15
C LEU A 372 -20.17 1.25 -1.58
N LYS A 373 -21.23 0.94 -2.30
CA LYS A 373 -21.45 1.38 -3.69
C LYS A 373 -21.32 2.90 -3.88
N ARG A 374 -21.71 3.68 -2.87
CA ARG A 374 -21.57 5.14 -2.89
C ARG A 374 -20.14 5.62 -2.72
N ARG A 375 -19.26 4.78 -2.15
CA ARG A 375 -17.85 5.10 -1.91
C ARG A 375 -16.94 4.63 -3.02
N LEU A 376 -17.44 3.78 -3.92
CA LEU A 376 -16.67 3.33 -5.07
C LEU A 376 -16.55 4.44 -6.11
N ASP A 377 -15.31 4.81 -6.43
CA ASP A 377 -14.96 5.63 -7.59
C ASP A 377 -14.48 4.70 -8.71
N ARG A 378 -15.29 4.56 -9.74
CA ARG A 378 -15.12 3.56 -10.80
C ARG A 378 -14.25 4.08 -11.93
N HIS A 379 -13.21 3.33 -12.25
CA HIS A 379 -12.30 3.54 -13.37
C HIS A 379 -12.37 2.33 -14.31
N GLU A 380 -13.06 2.49 -15.43
CA GLU A 380 -13.35 1.39 -16.36
C GLU A 380 -12.19 1.19 -17.34
N PHE A 381 -11.50 0.08 -17.22
CA PHE A 381 -10.49 -0.37 -18.18
C PHE A 381 -11.15 -0.98 -19.41
N ARG A 382 -10.61 -0.63 -20.58
CA ARG A 382 -11.12 -1.09 -21.87
C ARG A 382 -10.06 -1.87 -22.63
N TYR A 383 -10.50 -2.71 -23.55
CA TYR A 383 -9.59 -3.34 -24.49
C TYR A 383 -8.84 -2.31 -25.32
N LEU A 384 -7.61 -2.65 -25.67
CA LEU A 384 -6.83 -1.83 -26.59
C LEU A 384 -7.51 -1.80 -27.95
N THR A 385 -7.75 -0.60 -28.47
CA THR A 385 -8.27 -0.37 -29.82
C THR A 385 -7.19 0.16 -30.78
N ASN A 386 -6.01 0.47 -30.25
CA ASN A 386 -4.89 1.01 -30.97
C ASN A 386 -3.99 -0.11 -31.50
N ARG A 387 -3.95 -0.28 -32.82
CA ARG A 387 -3.15 -1.31 -33.49
C ARG A 387 -1.66 -1.30 -33.13
N ARG A 388 -1.07 -0.11 -32.84
CA ARG A 388 0.34 -0.03 -32.42
C ARG A 388 0.55 -0.58 -31.02
N LEU A 389 -0.37 -0.33 -30.10
CA LEU A 389 -0.32 -0.87 -28.74
C LEU A 389 -0.58 -2.37 -28.73
N GLU A 390 -1.46 -2.88 -29.60
CA GLU A 390 -1.68 -4.31 -29.80
C GLU A 390 -0.41 -4.99 -30.34
N ALA A 391 0.27 -4.38 -31.29
CA ALA A 391 1.53 -4.88 -31.81
C ALA A 391 2.63 -4.89 -30.76
N GLU A 392 2.69 -3.87 -29.90
CA GLU A 392 3.63 -3.81 -28.78
C GLU A 392 3.34 -4.90 -27.74
N LEU A 393 2.07 -5.17 -27.44
CA LEU A 393 1.68 -6.27 -26.55
C LEU A 393 2.14 -7.62 -27.12
N ILE A 394 1.87 -7.85 -28.40
CA ILE A 394 2.28 -9.08 -29.08
C ILE A 394 3.80 -9.21 -29.09
N ARG A 395 4.53 -8.10 -29.33
CA ARG A 395 5.99 -8.10 -29.30
C ARG A 395 6.53 -8.51 -27.94
N ARG A 396 5.98 -7.96 -26.85
CA ARG A 396 6.39 -8.33 -25.48
C ARG A 396 6.16 -9.81 -25.19
N GLU A 397 5.00 -10.34 -25.57
CA GLU A 397 4.69 -11.75 -25.40
C GLU A 397 5.64 -12.65 -26.22
N LEU A 398 6.04 -12.23 -27.41
CA LEU A 398 6.97 -12.97 -28.25
C LEU A 398 8.42 -12.94 -27.74
N THR A 399 8.82 -11.88 -27.00
CA THR A 399 10.16 -11.73 -26.43
C THR A 399 10.28 -12.31 -25.02
N ALA A 400 9.19 -12.73 -24.38
CA ALA A 400 9.23 -13.31 -23.04
C ALA A 400 10.09 -14.60 -23.03
N GLU A 401 10.94 -14.76 -22.03
CA GLU A 401 11.89 -15.89 -21.89
C GLU A 401 11.23 -17.29 -21.97
N LYS A 402 9.95 -17.37 -21.67
CA LYS A 402 9.15 -18.62 -21.73
C LYS A 402 8.43 -18.82 -23.06
N SER A 403 8.54 -17.87 -23.97
CA SER A 403 7.93 -17.95 -25.30
C SER A 403 8.77 -18.85 -26.23
N VAL A 404 8.09 -19.62 -27.08
CA VAL A 404 8.73 -20.32 -28.19
C VAL A 404 9.44 -19.38 -29.18
N TRP A 405 9.28 -18.07 -29.00
CA TRP A 405 9.84 -17.02 -29.84
C TRP A 405 11.00 -16.25 -29.16
N ALA A 406 11.42 -16.70 -27.97
CA ALA A 406 12.48 -16.05 -27.20
C ALA A 406 13.85 -16.02 -27.92
N ASP A 407 14.06 -16.95 -28.85
CA ASP A 407 15.29 -17.06 -29.63
C ASP A 407 15.33 -16.14 -30.87
N LEU A 408 14.27 -15.36 -31.12
CA LEU A 408 14.22 -14.44 -32.25
C LEU A 408 14.85 -13.09 -31.89
N ASP A 409 15.60 -12.50 -32.83
CA ASP A 409 16.08 -11.15 -32.66
C ASP A 409 14.97 -10.09 -32.86
N ASP A 410 15.24 -8.86 -32.44
CA ASP A 410 14.26 -7.76 -32.50
C ASP A 410 13.79 -7.48 -33.93
N GLU A 411 14.65 -7.65 -34.96
CA GLU A 411 14.31 -7.41 -36.35
C GLU A 411 13.38 -8.51 -36.91
N GLU A 412 13.62 -9.75 -36.54
CA GLU A 412 12.74 -10.89 -36.88
C GLU A 412 11.36 -10.75 -36.22
N ILE A 413 11.32 -10.35 -34.96
CA ILE A 413 10.06 -10.11 -34.22
C ILE A 413 9.30 -8.95 -34.86
N GLU A 414 9.95 -7.80 -35.12
CA GLU A 414 9.31 -6.67 -35.79
C GLU A 414 8.79 -7.06 -37.19
N THR A 415 9.54 -7.84 -37.95
CA THR A 415 9.12 -8.30 -39.27
C THR A 415 7.87 -9.16 -39.18
N ARG A 416 7.78 -10.06 -38.19
CA ARG A 416 6.63 -10.94 -37.98
C ARG A 416 5.42 -10.20 -37.47
N VAL A 417 5.60 -9.25 -36.56
CA VAL A 417 4.52 -8.40 -36.02
C VAL A 417 4.00 -7.42 -37.09
N ARG A 418 4.88 -6.94 -37.98
CA ARG A 418 4.52 -6.04 -39.08
C ARG A 418 4.02 -6.77 -40.32
N ALA A 419 4.19 -8.08 -40.38
CA ALA A 419 3.68 -8.86 -41.51
C ALA A 419 2.17 -8.59 -41.66
N PRO A 420 1.69 -8.25 -42.85
CA PRO A 420 0.27 -8.01 -43.03
C PRO A 420 -0.49 -9.29 -42.69
N LEU A 421 -1.39 -9.21 -41.72
CA LEU A 421 -2.37 -10.26 -41.47
C LEU A 421 -3.21 -10.41 -42.76
N SER A 422 -2.88 -11.35 -43.60
CA SER A 422 -3.76 -11.70 -44.71
C SER A 422 -4.92 -12.50 -44.14
N ILE A 423 -6.03 -11.84 -43.95
CA ILE A 423 -7.28 -12.50 -43.54
C ILE A 423 -7.95 -13.00 -44.82
N THR A 424 -7.97 -14.31 -44.97
CA THR A 424 -8.72 -14.97 -46.05
C THR A 424 -10.19 -15.07 -45.62
N ILE A 425 -11.05 -14.19 -46.14
CA ILE A 425 -12.48 -14.25 -45.90
C ILE A 425 -13.14 -15.09 -47.00
N ARG A 426 -13.76 -16.22 -46.60
CA ARG A 426 -14.69 -16.94 -47.47
C ARG A 426 -16.07 -16.32 -47.41
N ASP A 427 -16.53 -15.81 -48.49
CA ASP A 427 -17.92 -15.35 -48.57
C ASP A 427 -18.90 -16.56 -48.64
N GLY A 428 -20.18 -16.27 -48.44
CA GLY A 428 -21.23 -17.31 -48.50
C GLY A 428 -21.40 -18.00 -49.83
N ARG A 429 -20.61 -17.65 -50.90
CA ARG A 429 -20.54 -18.29 -52.18
C ARG A 429 -19.26 -19.11 -52.40
N GLY A 430 -18.39 -19.17 -51.37
CA GLY A 430 -17.13 -19.92 -51.42
C GLY A 430 -15.99 -19.19 -52.12
N GLU A 431 -16.17 -17.93 -52.54
CA GLU A 431 -15.07 -17.12 -53.07
C GLU A 431 -14.17 -16.60 -51.93
N THR A 432 -12.87 -16.76 -52.14
CA THR A 432 -11.83 -16.36 -51.18
C THR A 432 -11.31 -14.97 -51.55
N ARG A 433 -11.36 -14.02 -50.62
CA ARG A 433 -10.76 -12.69 -50.78
C ARG A 433 -9.70 -12.48 -49.72
N GLU A 434 -8.50 -12.13 -50.15
CA GLU A 434 -7.44 -11.62 -49.25
C GLU A 434 -7.66 -10.15 -49.00
N ARG A 435 -7.64 -9.75 -47.71
CA ARG A 435 -7.57 -8.35 -47.26
C ARG A 435 -6.41 -8.14 -46.37
#